data_38f4d024f18ad485161ce51fdb2a25b2
#
_entry.id   38f4d024f18ad485161ce51fdb2a25b2
#
_cell.length_a   1.000
_cell.length_b   1.000
_cell.length_c   1.000
_cell.angle_alpha   90.00
_cell.angle_beta   90.00
_cell.angle_gamma   90.00
#
_symmetry.space_group_name_H-M   'P 1'
#
loop_
_entity.id
_entity.type
_entity.pdbx_description
1 polymer ?
#
loop_
_entity_poly.entity_id
_entity_poly.type
_entity_poly.pdbx_seq_one_letter_code
_entity_poly.pdbx_strand_id
1 'polypeptide(L)'
;MPWLAGAPVRAQPAVIGSAEVLAGAGHDSNMFLQVTPDPATAAPLVAGWFGRVAPALGGALAWPGWRLGLAYKLDYRGSDAAGSMLQHEGEVSLAVPALGPLRSWLGVSAGRFDAYRFPEEGFWLAGGSLGLRIELTSALRLSMAYRLDRRSATDGTGSLAPTAWLHQADGRLAYRPSALAAVGLASSYLRMDSAPAAGGGAFSMLRVGPDAEIQWERLEARLALWGGRLDDPAAGVRDGQVGVSAGLVARITGNLDGFVAIDWAASVTSAGLATDRYARRVLLAGVLGHITGKFAPASSAAAELQAGRVRLRTRVEQAGEVRVIGSWDGWAASTPLHATGQPGLWEVWLSLPRGTHRYRFLVDGRTVAPPDAERTIPDDFGGRDAVIDVTEGQGTP
;
A
#
# COMPACT_ATOMS: atom_id res chain seq x y z
N MET A 1 -6.92 50.15 16.79
CA MET A 1 -6.32 49.21 15.82
C MET A 1 -5.97 47.92 16.57
N PRO A 2 -6.66 46.84 16.29
CA PRO A 2 -6.28 45.52 16.77
C PRO A 2 -6.10 44.56 15.59
N TRP A 3 -4.91 44.55 15.00
CA TRP A 3 -4.51 43.56 14.00
C TRP A 3 -3.14 43.01 14.35
N LEU A 4 -3.07 42.29 15.48
CA LEU A 4 -2.03 41.30 15.72
C LEU A 4 -2.77 40.00 16.11
N ALA A 5 -3.50 39.44 15.16
CA ALA A 5 -3.87 38.05 15.25
C ALA A 5 -2.57 37.27 15.22
N GLY A 6 -2.26 36.57 16.31
CA GLY A 6 -1.09 35.71 16.42
C GLY A 6 -1.02 34.78 15.24
N ALA A 7 0.11 34.69 14.56
CA ALA A 7 0.33 33.75 13.48
C ALA A 7 -0.04 32.34 13.98
N PRO A 8 -0.82 31.58 13.23
CA PRO A 8 -1.19 30.23 13.65
C PRO A 8 0.10 29.44 13.88
N VAL A 9 0.23 28.87 15.08
CA VAL A 9 1.32 27.96 15.38
C VAL A 9 1.27 26.83 14.35
N ARG A 10 2.20 26.82 13.40
CA ARG A 10 2.26 25.81 12.36
C ARG A 10 2.52 24.47 13.05
N ALA A 11 1.55 23.58 12.99
CA ALA A 11 1.73 22.20 13.42
C ALA A 11 2.94 21.63 12.68
N GLN A 12 3.91 21.11 13.43
CA GLN A 12 5.08 20.47 12.82
C GLN A 12 4.62 19.15 12.15
N PRO A 13 5.11 18.86 10.94
CA PRO A 13 4.76 17.61 10.27
C PRO A 13 5.30 16.41 11.04
N ALA A 14 4.51 15.35 11.14
CA ALA A 14 5.02 14.05 11.56
C ALA A 14 5.82 13.44 10.40
N VAL A 15 7.03 12.98 10.69
CA VAL A 15 7.89 12.28 9.72
C VAL A 15 7.66 10.77 9.90
N ILE A 16 7.31 10.08 8.84
CA ILE A 16 7.10 8.64 8.82
C ILE A 16 8.09 8.05 7.82
N GLY A 17 8.83 7.03 8.23
CA GLY A 17 9.71 6.27 7.35
C GLY A 17 9.30 4.81 7.28
N SER A 18 9.49 4.17 6.14
CA SER A 18 9.30 2.73 5.96
C SER A 18 10.38 2.16 5.07
N ALA A 19 10.74 0.92 5.34
CA ALA A 19 11.57 0.11 4.47
C ALA A 19 10.96 -1.29 4.38
N GLU A 20 10.91 -1.82 3.18
CA GLU A 20 10.39 -3.15 2.90
C GLU A 20 11.37 -3.89 1.99
N VAL A 21 11.49 -5.20 2.16
CA VAL A 21 12.24 -6.06 1.26
C VAL A 21 11.45 -7.34 1.04
N LEU A 22 11.06 -7.57 -0.22
CA LEU A 22 10.52 -8.85 -0.64
C LEU A 22 11.68 -9.68 -1.24
N ALA A 23 11.81 -10.91 -0.79
CA ALA A 23 12.70 -11.90 -1.40
C ALA A 23 11.92 -13.20 -1.61
N GLY A 24 12.01 -13.77 -2.79
CA GLY A 24 11.25 -14.97 -3.13
C GLY A 24 11.76 -15.68 -4.36
N ALA A 25 11.22 -16.86 -4.58
CA ALA A 25 11.44 -17.64 -5.79
C ALA A 25 10.10 -18.15 -6.33
N GLY A 26 10.02 -18.34 -7.61
CA GLY A 26 8.78 -18.75 -8.26
C GLY A 26 9.00 -19.45 -9.58
N HIS A 27 7.92 -19.95 -10.12
CA HIS A 27 7.85 -20.53 -11.45
C HIS A 27 6.79 -19.80 -12.28
N ASP A 28 7.12 -19.44 -13.51
CA ASP A 28 6.20 -18.83 -14.46
C ASP A 28 6.14 -19.70 -15.72
N SER A 29 4.97 -20.16 -16.10
CA SER A 29 4.78 -21.02 -17.27
C SER A 29 4.72 -20.26 -18.59
N ASN A 30 4.71 -18.90 -18.54
CA ASN A 30 4.69 -18.03 -19.72
C ASN A 30 5.36 -16.69 -19.40
N MET A 31 6.68 -16.71 -19.31
CA MET A 31 7.47 -15.55 -18.85
C MET A 31 7.38 -14.34 -19.77
N PHE A 32 7.14 -14.55 -21.07
CA PHE A 32 7.02 -13.45 -22.04
C PHE A 32 5.57 -13.05 -22.36
N LEU A 33 4.59 -13.57 -21.62
CA LEU A 33 3.15 -13.30 -21.84
C LEU A 33 2.71 -13.57 -23.28
N GLN A 34 3.28 -14.60 -23.91
CA GLN A 34 3.00 -14.94 -25.29
C GLN A 34 1.53 -15.33 -25.47
N VAL A 35 0.88 -14.68 -26.43
CA VAL A 35 -0.46 -15.03 -26.93
C VAL A 35 -0.31 -15.57 -28.34
N THR A 36 -0.83 -16.73 -28.58
CA THR A 36 -0.73 -17.39 -29.88
C THR A 36 -2.05 -17.24 -30.62
N PRO A 37 -2.09 -16.49 -31.74
CA PRO A 37 -3.30 -16.36 -32.56
C PRO A 37 -3.71 -17.68 -33.20
N ASP A 38 -2.72 -18.49 -33.60
CA ASP A 38 -2.90 -19.80 -34.22
C ASP A 38 -2.02 -20.84 -33.51
N PRO A 39 -2.62 -21.83 -32.83
CA PRO A 39 -1.90 -22.88 -32.12
C PRO A 39 -1.00 -23.73 -33.03
N ALA A 40 -1.33 -23.85 -34.32
CA ALA A 40 -0.55 -24.65 -35.28
C ALA A 40 0.82 -24.00 -35.62
N THR A 41 0.95 -22.70 -35.42
CA THR A 41 2.18 -21.94 -35.71
C THR A 41 2.87 -21.43 -34.45
N ALA A 42 2.39 -21.84 -33.28
CA ALA A 42 2.86 -21.33 -31.97
C ALA A 42 4.32 -21.68 -31.70
N ALA A 43 5.10 -20.67 -31.35
CA ALA A 43 6.34 -20.90 -30.65
C ALA A 43 6.06 -21.47 -29.25
N PRO A 44 6.88 -22.40 -28.73
CA PRO A 44 6.67 -22.95 -27.40
C PRO A 44 6.73 -21.83 -26.34
N LEU A 45 5.78 -21.90 -25.38
CA LEU A 45 5.77 -20.96 -24.25
C LEU A 45 7.07 -21.09 -23.45
N VAL A 46 7.71 -19.99 -23.15
CA VAL A 46 8.94 -19.99 -22.35
C VAL A 46 8.55 -20.03 -20.88
N ALA A 47 8.72 -21.18 -20.28
CA ALA A 47 8.53 -21.42 -18.86
C ALA A 47 9.87 -21.46 -18.13
N GLY A 48 9.91 -21.04 -16.88
CA GLY A 48 11.15 -21.10 -16.10
C GLY A 48 10.97 -20.74 -14.65
N TRP A 49 11.98 -21.07 -13.87
CA TRP A 49 12.13 -20.61 -12.50
C TRP A 49 12.72 -19.22 -12.48
N PHE A 50 12.33 -18.43 -11.47
CA PHE A 50 12.91 -17.12 -11.25
C PHE A 50 13.12 -16.83 -9.76
N GLY A 51 14.15 -16.05 -9.49
CA GLY A 51 14.35 -15.39 -8.21
C GLY A 51 13.88 -13.93 -8.27
N ARG A 52 13.34 -13.39 -7.20
CA ARG A 52 12.90 -12.00 -7.11
C ARG A 52 13.37 -11.37 -5.82
N VAL A 53 13.93 -10.17 -5.91
CA VAL A 53 14.25 -9.31 -4.78
C VAL A 53 13.72 -7.92 -5.06
N ALA A 54 12.89 -7.41 -4.18
CA ALA A 54 12.25 -6.12 -4.38
C ALA A 54 12.28 -5.27 -3.10
N PRO A 55 13.38 -4.52 -2.85
CA PRO A 55 13.43 -3.53 -1.80
C PRO A 55 12.58 -2.31 -2.15
N ALA A 56 11.93 -1.74 -1.14
CA ALA A 56 11.21 -0.49 -1.23
C ALA A 56 11.51 0.39 -0.02
N LEU A 57 11.67 1.69 -0.26
CA LEU A 57 11.84 2.71 0.75
C LEU A 57 10.71 3.71 0.65
N GLY A 58 10.18 4.13 1.78
CA GLY A 58 9.11 5.11 1.85
C GLY A 58 9.39 6.18 2.89
N GLY A 59 8.92 7.38 2.63
CA GLY A 59 8.91 8.46 3.58
C GLY A 59 7.64 9.28 3.43
N ALA A 60 7.13 9.87 4.51
CA ALA A 60 6.02 10.80 4.42
C ALA A 60 6.15 11.91 5.45
N LEU A 61 5.73 13.11 5.04
CA LEU A 61 5.46 14.24 5.91
C LEU A 61 3.95 14.37 6.04
N ALA A 62 3.44 14.28 7.26
CA ALA A 62 2.02 14.35 7.54
C ALA A 62 1.70 15.60 8.36
N TRP A 63 0.73 16.40 7.88
CA TRP A 63 0.11 17.53 8.56
C TRP A 63 -1.38 17.22 8.76
N PRO A 64 -2.10 18.01 9.58
CA PRO A 64 -3.54 17.84 9.67
C PRO A 64 -4.22 17.88 8.29
N GLY A 65 -4.76 16.75 7.88
CA GLY A 65 -5.45 16.57 6.60
C GLY A 65 -4.57 16.38 5.36
N TRP A 66 -3.27 16.68 5.39
CA TRP A 66 -2.35 16.57 4.25
C TRP A 66 -1.27 15.53 4.50
N ARG A 67 -0.85 14.83 3.46
CA ARG A 67 0.30 13.92 3.52
C ARG A 67 1.08 13.96 2.22
N LEU A 68 2.33 14.41 2.30
CA LEU A 68 3.30 14.31 1.21
C LEU A 68 4.09 13.02 1.39
N GLY A 69 4.01 12.12 0.41
CA GLY A 69 4.71 10.85 0.39
C GLY A 69 5.84 10.87 -0.63
N LEU A 70 6.91 10.16 -0.29
CA LEU A 70 8.01 9.80 -1.17
C LEU A 70 8.14 8.28 -1.12
N ALA A 71 8.27 7.64 -2.27
CA ALA A 71 8.54 6.21 -2.35
C ALA A 71 9.59 5.92 -3.42
N TYR A 72 10.42 4.94 -3.15
CA TYR A 72 11.33 4.36 -4.13
C TYR A 72 11.23 2.86 -4.06
N LYS A 73 11.09 2.22 -5.22
CA LYS A 73 10.99 0.77 -5.36
C LYS A 73 12.02 0.30 -6.36
N LEU A 74 12.62 -0.83 -6.06
CA LEU A 74 13.46 -1.58 -6.97
C LEU A 74 12.89 -2.99 -7.04
N ASP A 75 12.76 -3.57 -8.21
CA ASP A 75 12.32 -4.94 -8.44
C ASP A 75 13.30 -5.63 -9.38
N TYR A 76 14.10 -6.51 -8.83
CA TYR A 76 15.01 -7.37 -9.59
C TYR A 76 14.40 -8.76 -9.72
N ARG A 77 14.37 -9.25 -10.93
CA ARG A 77 13.95 -10.62 -11.24
C ARG A 77 15.02 -11.27 -12.11
N GLY A 78 15.57 -12.36 -11.64
CA GLY A 78 16.55 -13.18 -12.38
C GLY A 78 15.95 -14.52 -12.76
N SER A 79 16.10 -14.92 -14.01
CA SER A 79 15.67 -16.22 -14.55
C SER A 79 16.71 -16.74 -15.51
N ASP A 80 16.92 -18.05 -15.51
CA ASP A 80 17.75 -18.75 -16.48
C ASP A 80 17.15 -18.74 -17.90
N ALA A 81 15.84 -18.79 -18.00
CA ALA A 81 15.09 -18.80 -19.26
C ALA A 81 14.96 -17.40 -19.90
N ALA A 82 14.56 -16.38 -19.11
CA ALA A 82 14.27 -15.03 -19.60
C ALA A 82 15.40 -14.02 -19.35
N GLY A 83 16.48 -14.43 -18.67
CA GLY A 83 17.52 -13.52 -18.21
C GLY A 83 17.11 -12.69 -17.01
N SER A 84 17.80 -11.58 -16.78
CA SER A 84 17.56 -10.71 -15.65
C SER A 84 16.83 -9.45 -16.07
N MET A 85 15.92 -9.00 -15.24
CA MET A 85 15.15 -7.76 -15.38
C MET A 85 15.31 -6.92 -14.13
N LEU A 86 15.49 -5.63 -14.30
CA LEU A 86 15.54 -4.66 -13.21
C LEU A 86 14.56 -3.53 -13.51
N GLN A 87 13.67 -3.28 -12.59
CA GLN A 87 12.81 -2.10 -12.60
C GLN A 87 13.07 -1.28 -11.36
N HIS A 88 13.21 0.02 -11.52
CA HIS A 88 13.23 0.94 -10.40
C HIS A 88 12.31 2.12 -10.68
N GLU A 89 11.65 2.60 -9.65
CA GLU A 89 10.65 3.64 -9.74
C GLU A 89 10.68 4.51 -8.49
N GLY A 90 10.70 5.82 -8.70
CA GLY A 90 10.47 6.83 -7.68
C GLY A 90 9.10 7.45 -7.83
N GLU A 91 8.41 7.71 -6.72
CA GLU A 91 7.10 8.34 -6.68
C GLU A 91 7.06 9.43 -5.63
N VAL A 92 6.43 10.56 -5.97
CA VAL A 92 6.02 11.61 -5.04
C VAL A 92 4.50 11.66 -5.05
N SER A 93 3.87 11.59 -3.89
CA SER A 93 2.41 11.61 -3.77
C SER A 93 1.94 12.64 -2.76
N LEU A 94 0.78 13.24 -3.02
CA LEU A 94 0.12 14.20 -2.15
C LEU A 94 -1.30 13.72 -1.87
N ALA A 95 -1.57 13.31 -0.63
CA ALA A 95 -2.93 13.10 -0.16
C ALA A 95 -3.47 14.41 0.38
N VAL A 96 -4.69 14.76 -0.05
CA VAL A 96 -5.35 16.01 0.33
C VAL A 96 -6.34 15.78 1.47
N PRO A 97 -6.76 16.84 2.19
CA PRO A 97 -7.74 16.74 3.26
C PRO A 97 -9.01 16.02 2.83
N ALA A 98 -9.55 15.20 3.72
CA ALA A 98 -10.80 14.51 3.46
C ALA A 98 -11.96 15.50 3.35
N LEU A 99 -12.79 15.33 2.34
CA LEU A 99 -14.05 16.06 2.16
C LEU A 99 -15.21 15.12 2.53
N GLY A 100 -15.54 15.09 3.82
CA GLY A 100 -16.51 14.13 4.34
C GLY A 100 -16.01 12.68 4.12
N PRO A 101 -16.77 11.82 3.42
CA PRO A 101 -16.38 10.43 3.15
C PRO A 101 -15.33 10.28 2.04
N LEU A 102 -15.01 11.35 1.30
CA LEU A 102 -14.11 11.35 0.16
C LEU A 102 -12.67 11.60 0.60
N ARG A 103 -11.76 10.75 0.16
CA ARG A 103 -10.31 10.91 0.25
C ARG A 103 -9.72 10.85 -1.16
N SER A 104 -8.75 11.71 -1.45
CA SER A 104 -8.11 11.74 -2.75
C SER A 104 -6.60 11.95 -2.62
N TRP A 105 -5.87 11.48 -3.62
CA TRP A 105 -4.44 11.69 -3.72
C TRP A 105 -4.04 11.88 -5.18
N LEU A 106 -2.96 12.61 -5.36
CA LEU A 106 -2.28 12.83 -6.64
C LEU A 106 -0.85 12.30 -6.51
N GLY A 107 -0.28 11.80 -7.57
CA GLY A 107 1.09 11.34 -7.60
C GLY A 107 1.76 11.66 -8.93
N VAL A 108 3.08 11.75 -8.87
CA VAL A 108 3.95 11.75 -10.04
C VAL A 108 5.03 10.70 -9.83
N SER A 109 5.39 10.00 -10.89
CA SER A 109 6.38 8.93 -10.82
C SER A 109 7.32 8.99 -12.01
N ALA A 110 8.54 8.51 -11.78
CA ALA A 110 9.49 8.24 -12.84
C ALA A 110 10.26 6.95 -12.52
N GLY A 111 10.54 6.16 -13.53
CA GLY A 111 11.23 4.91 -13.38
C GLY A 111 11.90 4.45 -14.66
N ARG A 112 12.67 3.38 -14.51
CA ARG A 112 13.37 2.74 -15.60
C ARG A 112 13.23 1.23 -15.50
N PHE A 113 13.06 0.59 -16.64
CA PHE A 113 13.08 -0.84 -16.81
C PHE A 113 14.29 -1.21 -17.66
N ASP A 114 15.09 -2.16 -17.21
CA ASP A 114 16.23 -2.72 -17.92
C ASP A 114 16.06 -4.24 -18.05
N ALA A 115 16.17 -4.76 -19.28
CA ALA A 115 16.22 -6.18 -19.57
C ALA A 115 17.65 -6.55 -19.98
N TYR A 116 18.40 -7.21 -19.11
CA TYR A 116 19.85 -7.43 -19.35
C TYR A 116 20.16 -8.42 -20.47
N ARG A 117 19.21 -9.30 -20.80
CA ARG A 117 19.36 -10.21 -21.95
C ARG A 117 18.99 -9.55 -23.27
N PHE A 118 18.09 -8.56 -23.21
CA PHE A 118 17.55 -7.84 -24.34
C PHE A 118 17.58 -6.33 -24.03
N PRO A 119 18.77 -5.70 -24.03
CA PRO A 119 18.90 -4.30 -23.62
C PRO A 119 18.08 -3.33 -24.48
N GLU A 120 17.77 -3.72 -25.73
CA GLU A 120 16.87 -2.99 -26.64
C GLU A 120 15.41 -2.93 -26.16
N GLU A 121 15.03 -3.76 -25.19
CA GLU A 121 13.71 -3.72 -24.55
C GLU A 121 13.66 -2.76 -23.36
N GLY A 122 14.77 -2.17 -22.97
CA GLY A 122 14.84 -1.19 -21.90
C GLY A 122 14.05 0.08 -22.20
N PHE A 123 13.39 0.65 -21.19
CA PHE A 123 12.62 1.89 -21.35
C PHE A 123 12.53 2.71 -20.07
N TRP A 124 12.28 4.00 -20.26
CA TRP A 124 11.91 4.93 -19.20
C TRP A 124 10.39 5.02 -19.09
N LEU A 125 9.90 5.19 -17.86
CA LEU A 125 8.52 5.53 -17.54
C LEU A 125 8.51 6.86 -16.81
N ALA A 126 7.58 7.75 -17.16
CA ALA A 126 7.31 8.94 -16.38
C ALA A 126 5.82 9.26 -16.49
N GLY A 127 5.18 9.55 -15.37
CA GLY A 127 3.75 9.73 -15.40
C GLY A 127 3.16 10.34 -14.14
N GLY A 128 1.84 10.34 -14.12
CA GLY A 128 1.06 10.83 -13.00
C GLY A 128 -0.07 9.88 -12.62
N SER A 129 -0.50 9.96 -11.39
CA SER A 129 -1.59 9.18 -10.85
C SER A 129 -2.60 10.06 -10.10
N LEU A 130 -3.85 9.63 -10.12
CA LEU A 130 -4.95 10.19 -9.34
C LEU A 130 -5.68 9.04 -8.68
N GLY A 131 -5.98 9.16 -7.39
CA GLY A 131 -6.79 8.18 -6.70
C GLY A 131 -7.88 8.81 -5.86
N LEU A 132 -8.98 8.10 -5.76
CA LEU A 132 -10.16 8.46 -4.98
C LEU A 132 -10.58 7.28 -4.12
N ARG A 133 -10.99 7.56 -2.89
CA ARG A 133 -11.61 6.60 -1.99
C ARG A 133 -12.83 7.24 -1.34
N ILE A 134 -13.96 6.56 -1.42
CA ILE A 134 -15.23 7.01 -0.87
C ILE A 134 -15.71 5.95 0.13
N GLU A 135 -15.88 6.33 1.38
CA GLU A 135 -16.50 5.52 2.41
C GLU A 135 -18.02 5.74 2.32
N LEU A 136 -18.72 4.90 1.54
CA LEU A 136 -20.17 5.01 1.32
C LEU A 136 -20.95 4.71 2.60
N THR A 137 -20.48 3.71 3.38
CA THR A 137 -20.94 3.41 4.75
C THR A 137 -19.73 2.95 5.55
N SER A 138 -19.90 2.63 6.84
CA SER A 138 -18.85 2.02 7.67
C SER A 138 -18.35 0.68 7.12
N ALA A 139 -19.18 -0.04 6.37
CA ALA A 139 -18.85 -1.34 5.79
C ALA A 139 -18.61 -1.31 4.28
N LEU A 140 -19.05 -0.27 3.54
CA LEU A 140 -18.99 -0.22 2.08
C LEU A 140 -18.06 0.89 1.61
N ARG A 141 -17.07 0.51 0.81
CA ARG A 141 -16.02 1.41 0.29
C ARG A 141 -15.89 1.28 -1.23
N LEU A 142 -15.81 2.41 -1.91
CA LEU A 142 -15.43 2.50 -3.31
C LEU A 142 -14.02 3.09 -3.40
N SER A 143 -13.15 2.46 -4.16
CA SER A 143 -11.81 2.96 -4.48
C SER A 143 -11.63 2.98 -5.99
N MET A 144 -11.05 4.05 -6.50
CA MET A 144 -10.70 4.21 -7.91
C MET A 144 -9.30 4.82 -8.01
N ALA A 145 -8.53 4.39 -8.99
CA ALA A 145 -7.24 4.97 -9.32
C ALA A 145 -7.09 5.03 -10.83
N TYR A 146 -6.43 6.07 -11.29
CA TYR A 146 -6.04 6.23 -12.67
C TYR A 146 -4.57 6.64 -12.73
N ARG A 147 -3.82 6.02 -13.62
CA ARG A 147 -2.41 6.31 -13.89
C ARG A 147 -2.21 6.49 -15.39
N LEU A 148 -1.45 7.50 -15.75
CA LEU A 148 -1.01 7.79 -17.09
C LEU A 148 0.51 7.88 -17.10
N ASP A 149 1.18 6.97 -17.82
CA ASP A 149 2.62 6.98 -17.98
C ASP A 149 3.00 7.16 -19.45
N ARG A 150 4.08 7.88 -19.69
CA ARG A 150 4.78 7.89 -20.95
C ARG A 150 5.94 6.91 -20.87
N ARG A 151 5.94 5.92 -21.75
CA ARG A 151 7.06 5.02 -21.99
C ARG A 151 7.95 5.61 -23.09
N SER A 152 9.26 5.60 -22.87
CA SER A 152 10.25 6.04 -23.86
C SER A 152 11.39 5.03 -23.90
N ALA A 153 11.87 4.68 -25.08
CA ALA A 153 13.03 3.80 -25.25
C ALA A 153 14.27 4.39 -24.56
N THR A 154 15.16 3.53 -24.05
CA THR A 154 16.44 3.96 -23.44
C THR A 154 17.44 4.39 -24.50
N ASP A 155 17.42 3.75 -25.67
CA ASP A 155 18.34 4.01 -26.77
C ASP A 155 17.62 4.63 -27.95
N GLY A 156 18.10 5.77 -28.45
CA GLY A 156 17.46 6.52 -29.54
C GLY A 156 17.48 5.83 -30.92
N THR A 157 18.14 4.67 -31.04
CA THR A 157 18.32 3.96 -32.30
C THR A 157 18.14 2.46 -32.10
N GLY A 158 17.07 1.90 -32.64
CA GLY A 158 16.86 0.46 -32.73
C GLY A 158 16.13 -0.22 -31.55
N SER A 159 15.58 0.54 -30.63
CA SER A 159 14.80 -0.05 -29.54
C SER A 159 13.53 -0.73 -30.04
N LEU A 160 13.32 -1.98 -29.64
CA LEU A 160 12.07 -2.73 -29.82
C LEU A 160 10.95 -2.18 -28.92
N ALA A 161 11.30 -1.34 -27.96
CA ALA A 161 10.35 -0.72 -27.04
C ALA A 161 9.82 0.62 -27.62
N PRO A 162 8.66 0.64 -28.29
CA PRO A 162 8.14 1.86 -28.90
C PRO A 162 7.81 2.89 -27.82
N THR A 163 7.95 4.19 -28.18
CA THR A 163 7.35 5.24 -27.34
C THR A 163 5.85 5.07 -27.31
N ALA A 164 5.29 5.00 -26.13
CA ALA A 164 3.89 4.73 -25.92
C ALA A 164 3.33 5.51 -24.74
N TRP A 165 2.01 5.71 -24.75
CA TRP A 165 1.25 6.10 -23.58
C TRP A 165 0.62 4.86 -22.94
N LEU A 166 0.76 4.75 -21.65
CA LEU A 166 0.21 3.67 -20.84
C LEU A 166 -0.86 4.24 -19.93
N HIS A 167 -2.10 3.81 -20.14
CA HIS A 167 -3.26 4.18 -19.34
C HIS A 167 -3.62 2.99 -18.46
N GLN A 168 -3.70 3.20 -17.17
CA GLN A 168 -4.18 2.21 -16.22
C GLN A 168 -5.30 2.80 -15.39
N ALA A 169 -6.41 2.09 -15.28
CA ALA A 169 -7.52 2.43 -14.41
C ALA A 169 -7.91 1.23 -13.57
N ASP A 170 -7.96 1.42 -12.26
CA ASP A 170 -8.34 0.39 -11.31
C ASP A 170 -9.57 0.87 -10.52
N GLY A 171 -10.50 -0.05 -10.25
CA GLY A 171 -11.69 0.19 -9.46
C GLY A 171 -11.96 -0.98 -8.53
N ARG A 172 -12.43 -0.71 -7.31
CA ARG A 172 -12.87 -1.74 -6.37
C ARG A 172 -14.03 -1.23 -5.52
N LEU A 173 -15.13 -1.95 -5.54
CA LEU A 173 -16.21 -1.81 -4.58
C LEU A 173 -16.05 -2.92 -3.54
N ALA A 174 -15.78 -2.58 -2.30
CA ALA A 174 -15.52 -3.54 -1.23
C ALA A 174 -16.57 -3.41 -0.13
N TYR A 175 -17.11 -4.53 0.30
CA TYR A 175 -17.98 -4.66 1.46
C TYR A 175 -17.22 -5.41 2.57
N ARG A 176 -17.12 -4.82 3.74
CA ARG A 176 -16.45 -5.38 4.91
C ARG A 176 -17.47 -5.63 6.02
N PRO A 177 -18.07 -6.83 6.07
CA PRO A 177 -19.07 -7.19 7.08
C PRO A 177 -18.47 -7.30 8.48
N SER A 178 -17.17 -7.52 8.59
CA SER A 178 -16.44 -7.62 9.86
C SER A 178 -15.00 -7.12 9.72
N ALA A 179 -14.29 -7.01 10.85
CA ALA A 179 -12.88 -6.71 10.84
C ALA A 179 -12.02 -7.81 10.17
N LEU A 180 -12.55 -9.05 10.13
CA LEU A 180 -11.83 -10.23 9.65
C LEU A 180 -12.04 -10.53 8.18
N ALA A 181 -13.08 -9.99 7.54
CA ALA A 181 -13.43 -10.35 6.17
C ALA A 181 -13.84 -9.15 5.33
N ALA A 182 -13.43 -9.15 4.08
CA ALA A 182 -13.90 -8.25 3.05
C ALA A 182 -14.20 -9.03 1.78
N VAL A 183 -15.26 -8.66 1.08
CA VAL A 183 -15.59 -9.14 -0.26
C VAL A 183 -15.76 -7.95 -1.18
N GLY A 184 -15.48 -8.11 -2.45
CA GLY A 184 -15.53 -6.99 -3.37
C GLY A 184 -15.77 -7.39 -4.80
N LEU A 185 -15.94 -6.37 -5.62
CA LEU A 185 -15.89 -6.45 -7.06
C LEU A 185 -14.74 -5.53 -7.51
N ALA A 186 -13.72 -6.11 -8.14
CA ALA A 186 -12.58 -5.40 -8.66
C ALA A 186 -12.64 -5.29 -10.18
N SER A 187 -12.13 -4.19 -10.72
CA SER A 187 -11.94 -3.99 -12.15
C SER A 187 -10.57 -3.39 -12.41
N SER A 188 -9.93 -3.78 -13.49
CA SER A 188 -8.71 -3.15 -13.98
C SER A 188 -8.77 -2.99 -15.49
N TYR A 189 -8.32 -1.86 -15.96
CA TYR A 189 -8.18 -1.54 -17.38
C TYR A 189 -6.77 -1.07 -17.64
N LEU A 190 -6.13 -1.67 -18.63
CA LEU A 190 -4.81 -1.31 -19.11
C LEU A 190 -4.91 -1.03 -20.60
N ARG A 191 -4.36 0.09 -21.05
CA ARG A 191 -4.22 0.41 -22.47
C ARG A 191 -2.85 0.99 -22.75
N MET A 192 -2.22 0.52 -23.81
CA MET A 192 -0.97 1.04 -24.32
C MET A 192 -1.21 1.54 -25.75
N ASP A 193 -0.96 2.81 -25.98
CA ASP A 193 -1.03 3.44 -27.31
C ASP A 193 0.40 3.72 -27.78
N SER A 194 0.89 2.98 -28.74
CA SER A 194 2.20 3.19 -29.37
C SER A 194 2.08 3.98 -30.66
N ALA A 195 3.15 4.74 -30.99
CA ALA A 195 3.18 5.54 -32.20
C ALA A 195 3.12 4.64 -33.45
N PRO A 196 2.27 4.97 -34.46
CA PRO A 196 2.12 4.18 -35.67
C PRO A 196 3.41 3.99 -36.48
N ALA A 197 4.34 4.98 -36.41
CA ALA A 197 5.60 4.97 -37.13
C ALA A 197 6.56 3.86 -36.68
N ALA A 198 6.35 3.23 -35.52
CA ALA A 198 7.16 2.16 -34.98
C ALA A 198 6.56 0.75 -35.22
N GLY A 199 5.59 0.62 -36.11
CA GLY A 199 4.83 -0.64 -36.28
C GLY A 199 3.92 -0.97 -35.08
N GLY A 200 3.75 -0.01 -34.19
CA GLY A 200 3.00 -0.17 -32.96
C GLY A 200 1.50 -0.07 -33.18
N GLY A 201 0.75 -0.82 -32.39
CA GLY A 201 -0.71 -0.78 -32.30
C GLY A 201 -1.17 -0.38 -30.91
N ALA A 202 -2.47 -0.20 -30.76
CA ALA A 202 -3.08 -0.06 -29.46
C ALA A 202 -3.30 -1.47 -28.87
N PHE A 203 -2.84 -1.67 -27.65
CA PHE A 203 -3.13 -2.86 -26.86
C PHE A 203 -4.05 -2.46 -25.74
N SER A 204 -5.08 -3.24 -25.46
CA SER A 204 -5.92 -2.99 -24.30
C SER A 204 -6.37 -4.28 -23.61
N MET A 205 -6.49 -4.22 -22.28
CA MET A 205 -6.93 -5.33 -21.46
C MET A 205 -7.89 -4.82 -20.38
N LEU A 206 -9.08 -5.39 -20.35
CA LEU A 206 -10.07 -5.17 -19.30
C LEU A 206 -10.23 -6.45 -18.48
N ARG A 207 -10.23 -6.34 -17.17
CA ARG A 207 -10.52 -7.42 -16.23
C ARG A 207 -11.56 -6.95 -15.22
N VAL A 208 -12.51 -7.82 -14.91
CA VAL A 208 -13.53 -7.57 -13.88
C VAL A 208 -13.81 -8.85 -13.14
N GLY A 209 -13.98 -8.80 -11.84
CA GLY A 209 -14.35 -9.99 -11.09
C GLY A 209 -14.42 -9.79 -9.58
N PRO A 210 -15.03 -10.77 -8.90
CA PRO A 210 -15.12 -10.76 -7.45
C PRO A 210 -13.76 -11.02 -6.80
N ASP A 211 -13.56 -10.41 -5.63
CA ASP A 211 -12.44 -10.67 -4.76
C ASP A 211 -12.88 -10.85 -3.31
N ALA A 212 -12.09 -11.58 -2.55
CA ALA A 212 -12.29 -11.79 -1.12
C ALA A 212 -10.97 -11.70 -0.38
N GLU A 213 -11.02 -11.17 0.82
CA GLU A 213 -9.89 -11.05 1.74
C GLU A 213 -10.36 -11.52 3.12
N ILE A 214 -9.58 -12.39 3.74
CA ILE A 214 -9.81 -12.87 5.10
C ILE A 214 -8.54 -12.60 5.88
N GLN A 215 -8.68 -11.94 7.03
CA GLN A 215 -7.60 -11.65 7.95
C GLN A 215 -7.90 -12.31 9.29
N TRP A 216 -7.06 -13.22 9.73
CA TRP A 216 -7.21 -13.93 10.99
C TRP A 216 -5.89 -13.94 11.76
N GLU A 217 -5.84 -13.22 12.86
CA GLU A 217 -4.67 -13.07 13.72
C GLU A 217 -3.37 -12.78 12.94
N ARG A 218 -2.65 -13.85 12.59
CA ARG A 218 -1.36 -13.81 11.89
C ARG A 218 -1.44 -14.22 10.42
N LEU A 219 -2.63 -14.55 9.93
CA LEU A 219 -2.85 -15.02 8.57
C LEU A 219 -3.70 -14.03 7.81
N GLU A 220 -3.31 -13.75 6.57
CA GLU A 220 -4.10 -13.02 5.59
C GLU A 220 -4.21 -13.86 4.33
N ALA A 221 -5.44 -14.16 3.91
CA ALA A 221 -5.71 -14.87 2.68
C ALA A 221 -6.47 -13.96 1.72
N ARG A 222 -6.09 -13.99 0.46
CA ARG A 222 -6.76 -13.26 -0.62
C ARG A 222 -7.09 -14.22 -1.75
N LEU A 223 -8.25 -14.03 -2.34
CA LEU A 223 -8.71 -14.74 -3.52
C LEU A 223 -9.37 -13.74 -4.45
N ALA A 224 -9.01 -13.77 -5.74
CA ALA A 224 -9.69 -13.02 -6.78
C ALA A 224 -9.98 -13.94 -7.97
N LEU A 225 -11.17 -13.85 -8.50
CA LEU A 225 -11.58 -14.44 -9.77
C LEU A 225 -11.81 -13.30 -10.73
N TRP A 226 -11.44 -13.46 -11.98
CA TRP A 226 -11.70 -12.42 -12.96
C TRP A 226 -11.99 -13.00 -14.35
N GLY A 227 -12.86 -12.31 -15.06
CA GLY A 227 -13.04 -12.45 -16.50
C GLY A 227 -12.62 -11.17 -17.19
N GLY A 228 -12.15 -11.27 -18.42
CA GLY A 228 -11.66 -10.12 -19.12
C GLY A 228 -11.56 -10.27 -20.61
N ARG A 229 -11.09 -9.24 -21.25
CA ARG A 229 -10.86 -9.17 -22.68
C ARG A 229 -9.53 -8.52 -22.98
N LEU A 230 -8.80 -9.13 -23.88
CA LEU A 230 -7.58 -8.67 -24.49
C LEU A 230 -7.87 -8.27 -25.94
N ASP A 231 -7.54 -7.03 -26.31
CA ASP A 231 -7.58 -6.55 -27.68
C ASP A 231 -6.17 -6.07 -28.08
N ASP A 232 -5.57 -6.72 -29.06
CA ASP A 232 -4.34 -6.28 -29.73
C ASP A 232 -4.56 -6.31 -31.24
N PRO A 233 -5.06 -5.20 -31.82
CA PRO A 233 -5.34 -5.11 -33.25
C PRO A 233 -4.11 -5.27 -34.14
N ALA A 234 -2.91 -4.87 -33.67
CA ALA A 234 -1.66 -4.98 -34.43
C ALA A 234 -1.23 -6.46 -34.57
N ALA A 235 -1.43 -7.26 -33.53
CA ALA A 235 -1.22 -8.69 -33.57
C ALA A 235 -2.43 -9.48 -34.10
N GLY A 236 -3.56 -8.81 -34.43
CA GLY A 236 -4.80 -9.46 -34.85
C GLY A 236 -5.49 -10.26 -33.72
N VAL A 237 -5.13 -10.00 -32.46
CA VAL A 237 -5.60 -10.75 -31.30
C VAL A 237 -6.82 -10.07 -30.69
N ARG A 238 -7.92 -10.82 -30.61
CA ARG A 238 -9.10 -10.50 -29.77
C ARG A 238 -9.45 -11.72 -28.96
N ASP A 239 -9.20 -11.65 -27.65
CA ASP A 239 -9.26 -12.85 -26.84
C ASP A 239 -10.00 -12.59 -25.51
N GLY A 240 -10.95 -13.49 -25.20
CA GLY A 240 -11.54 -13.55 -23.88
C GLY A 240 -10.58 -14.23 -22.92
N GLN A 241 -10.46 -13.75 -21.71
CA GLN A 241 -9.60 -14.34 -20.70
C GLN A 241 -10.34 -14.55 -19.38
N VAL A 242 -9.93 -15.57 -18.65
CA VAL A 242 -10.36 -15.80 -17.27
C VAL A 242 -9.13 -16.08 -16.43
N GLY A 243 -9.22 -15.78 -15.12
CA GLY A 243 -8.12 -16.09 -14.24
C GLY A 243 -8.53 -16.13 -12.78
N VAL A 244 -7.59 -16.66 -12.00
CA VAL A 244 -7.66 -16.80 -10.55
C VAL A 244 -6.35 -16.32 -9.97
N SER A 245 -6.42 -15.46 -8.96
CA SER A 245 -5.28 -15.06 -8.15
C SER A 245 -5.56 -15.44 -6.70
N ALA A 246 -4.65 -16.14 -6.06
CA ALA A 246 -4.75 -16.49 -4.66
C ALA A 246 -3.43 -16.17 -3.95
N GLY A 247 -3.52 -15.69 -2.72
CA GLY A 247 -2.36 -15.36 -1.91
C GLY A 247 -2.60 -15.68 -0.43
N LEU A 248 -1.57 -16.11 0.22
CA LEU A 248 -1.52 -16.33 1.67
C LEU A 248 -0.31 -15.61 2.23
N VAL A 249 -0.50 -14.80 3.26
CA VAL A 249 0.56 -14.14 4.02
C VAL A 249 0.46 -14.61 5.47
N ALA A 250 1.57 -15.03 6.03
CA ALA A 250 1.66 -15.47 7.42
C ALA A 250 2.68 -14.60 8.17
N ARG A 251 2.25 -13.92 9.22
CA ARG A 251 3.14 -13.14 10.09
C ARG A 251 4.02 -14.08 10.94
N ILE A 252 5.32 -14.04 10.67
CA ILE A 252 6.32 -14.83 11.41
C ILE A 252 6.75 -14.07 12.66
N THR A 253 7.09 -12.77 12.47
CA THR A 253 7.44 -11.86 13.57
C THR A 253 6.75 -10.51 13.38
N GLY A 254 7.02 -9.53 14.23
CA GLY A 254 6.52 -8.16 14.05
C GLY A 254 6.99 -7.47 12.75
N ASN A 255 8.12 -7.93 12.19
CA ASN A 255 8.78 -7.29 11.04
C ASN A 255 9.06 -8.26 9.88
N LEU A 256 8.55 -9.49 9.96
CA LEU A 256 8.80 -10.52 8.95
C LEU A 256 7.55 -11.33 8.69
N ASP A 257 7.14 -11.40 7.43
CA ASP A 257 6.04 -12.20 6.95
C ASP A 257 6.55 -13.24 5.94
N GLY A 258 5.98 -14.44 5.94
CA GLY A 258 6.11 -15.41 4.87
C GLY A 258 4.92 -15.30 3.92
N PHE A 259 5.11 -15.54 2.63
CA PHE A 259 4.01 -15.51 1.67
C PHE A 259 4.11 -16.58 0.60
N VAL A 260 2.94 -16.95 0.09
CA VAL A 260 2.76 -17.76 -1.13
C VAL A 260 1.69 -17.10 -1.99
N ALA A 261 1.94 -16.99 -3.28
CA ALA A 261 0.99 -16.44 -4.24
C ALA A 261 0.91 -17.34 -5.47
N ILE A 262 -0.29 -17.50 -5.99
CA ILE A 262 -0.59 -18.27 -7.20
C ILE A 262 -1.43 -17.38 -8.11
N ASP A 263 -1.02 -17.28 -9.36
CA ASP A 263 -1.77 -16.68 -10.44
C ASP A 263 -1.99 -17.69 -11.56
N TRP A 264 -3.21 -17.80 -12.02
CA TRP A 264 -3.57 -18.61 -13.19
C TRP A 264 -4.45 -17.79 -14.11
N ALA A 265 -4.17 -17.85 -15.40
CA ALA A 265 -4.99 -17.23 -16.43
C ALA A 265 -4.98 -18.07 -17.69
N ALA A 266 -6.08 -18.05 -18.45
CA ALA A 266 -6.20 -18.70 -19.72
C ALA A 266 -7.16 -17.97 -20.65
N SER A 267 -6.99 -18.16 -21.96
CA SER A 267 -7.95 -17.72 -22.98
C SER A 267 -9.24 -18.51 -22.90
N VAL A 268 -10.33 -17.88 -23.31
CA VAL A 268 -11.67 -18.48 -23.41
C VAL A 268 -12.22 -18.28 -24.82
N THR A 269 -12.69 -19.35 -25.43
CA THR A 269 -13.42 -19.33 -26.71
C THR A 269 -14.85 -19.78 -26.50
N SER A 270 -15.66 -19.75 -27.57
CA SER A 270 -17.02 -20.31 -27.56
C SER A 270 -17.07 -21.82 -27.26
N ALA A 271 -15.94 -22.52 -27.46
CA ALA A 271 -15.78 -23.94 -27.15
C ALA A 271 -15.29 -24.22 -25.72
N GLY A 272 -15.00 -23.19 -24.93
CA GLY A 272 -14.47 -23.29 -23.57
C GLY A 272 -13.08 -22.68 -23.39
N LEU A 273 -12.28 -23.24 -22.46
CA LEU A 273 -10.90 -22.79 -22.23
C LEU A 273 -10.02 -23.16 -23.42
N ALA A 274 -9.27 -22.17 -23.92
CA ALA A 274 -8.32 -22.33 -25.03
C ALA A 274 -6.89 -22.08 -24.50
N THR A 275 -6.39 -23.03 -23.71
CA THR A 275 -5.06 -22.97 -23.09
C THR A 275 -3.91 -23.03 -24.08
N ASP A 276 -4.17 -23.48 -25.28
CA ASP A 276 -3.29 -23.50 -26.44
C ASP A 276 -3.06 -22.11 -27.04
N ARG A 277 -4.00 -21.16 -26.85
CA ARG A 277 -3.85 -19.77 -27.28
C ARG A 277 -3.09 -18.93 -26.24
N TYR A 278 -3.53 -19.01 -24.98
CA TYR A 278 -2.87 -18.37 -23.87
C TYR A 278 -3.14 -19.15 -22.60
N ALA A 279 -2.09 -19.51 -21.92
CA ALA A 279 -2.15 -20.00 -20.55
C ALA A 279 -0.95 -19.48 -19.77
N ARG A 280 -1.19 -19.08 -18.54
CA ARG A 280 -0.13 -18.68 -17.62
C ARG A 280 -0.42 -19.21 -16.24
N ARG A 281 0.60 -19.75 -15.60
CA ARG A 281 0.59 -20.16 -14.19
C ARG A 281 1.81 -19.58 -13.53
N VAL A 282 1.63 -18.77 -12.51
CA VAL A 282 2.71 -18.23 -11.70
C VAL A 282 2.57 -18.75 -10.29
N LEU A 283 3.60 -19.31 -9.75
CA LEU A 283 3.75 -19.63 -8.34
C LEU A 283 4.90 -18.80 -7.80
N LEU A 284 4.70 -18.09 -6.73
CA LEU A 284 5.71 -17.31 -6.05
C LEU A 284 5.61 -17.56 -4.54
N ALA A 285 6.73 -17.86 -3.91
CA ALA A 285 6.82 -17.99 -2.46
C ALA A 285 8.06 -17.23 -1.94
N GLY A 286 7.99 -16.71 -0.73
CA GLY A 286 9.11 -15.96 -0.19
C GLY A 286 8.81 -15.34 1.16
N VAL A 287 9.61 -14.35 1.47
CA VAL A 287 9.51 -13.57 2.71
C VAL A 287 9.42 -12.08 2.40
N LEU A 288 8.73 -11.36 3.25
CA LEU A 288 8.59 -9.90 3.24
C LEU A 288 9.07 -9.36 4.59
N GLY A 289 10.22 -8.71 4.59
CA GLY A 289 10.70 -7.94 5.73
C GLY A 289 10.17 -6.52 5.66
N HIS A 290 9.70 -5.97 6.78
CA HIS A 290 9.25 -4.59 6.82
C HIS A 290 9.62 -3.90 8.14
N ILE A 291 9.96 -2.61 8.04
CA ILE A 291 10.24 -1.74 9.17
C ILE A 291 9.49 -0.44 8.92
N THR A 292 8.71 -0.01 9.90
CA THR A 292 8.04 1.29 9.86
C THR A 292 8.38 2.05 11.13
N GLY A 293 8.92 3.25 11.00
CA GLY A 293 9.25 4.16 12.09
C GLY A 293 8.51 5.49 11.95
N LYS A 294 8.04 6.03 13.07
CA LYS A 294 7.62 7.43 13.15
C LYS A 294 8.77 8.20 13.76
N PHE A 295 9.31 9.15 13.01
CA PHE A 295 10.29 10.10 13.49
C PHE A 295 9.54 11.37 13.91
N ALA A 296 8.98 11.37 15.12
CA ALA A 296 8.50 12.61 15.70
C ALA A 296 9.72 13.48 16.07
N PRO A 297 9.71 14.80 15.80
CA PRO A 297 10.68 15.67 16.44
C PRO A 297 10.55 15.46 17.95
N ALA A 298 11.68 15.42 18.66
CA ALA A 298 11.85 14.98 20.05
C ALA A 298 11.02 15.73 21.13
N SER A 299 10.00 16.49 20.76
CA SER A 299 9.28 17.41 21.65
C SER A 299 7.93 16.91 22.18
N SER A 300 7.46 15.71 21.83
CA SER A 300 6.18 15.22 22.33
C SER A 300 6.13 13.70 22.47
N ALA A 301 6.95 13.13 23.36
CA ALA A 301 6.66 11.77 23.82
C ALA A 301 5.25 11.80 24.45
N ALA A 302 4.31 11.02 23.89
CA ALA A 302 2.94 10.92 24.41
C ALA A 302 2.94 10.40 25.85
N ALA A 303 4.04 9.74 26.25
CA ALA A 303 4.26 9.24 27.60
C ALA A 303 5.74 9.35 28.00
N GLU A 304 5.99 9.89 29.17
CA GLU A 304 7.32 10.04 29.76
C GLU A 304 7.31 9.48 31.18
N LEU A 305 8.32 8.70 31.55
CA LEU A 305 8.48 8.17 32.90
C LEU A 305 9.49 9.02 33.67
N GLN A 306 9.06 9.68 34.74
CA GLN A 306 9.91 10.47 35.61
C GLN A 306 9.61 10.22 37.08
N ALA A 307 10.63 9.87 37.85
CA ALA A 307 10.52 9.65 39.31
C ALA A 307 9.36 8.70 39.73
N GLY A 308 9.11 7.62 38.96
CA GLY A 308 8.05 6.67 39.25
C GLY A 308 6.64 7.13 38.90
N ARG A 309 6.49 8.26 38.23
CA ARG A 309 5.24 8.76 37.71
C ARG A 309 5.28 8.82 36.18
N VAL A 310 4.15 8.51 35.56
CA VAL A 310 3.98 8.58 34.13
C VAL A 310 3.39 9.93 33.76
N ARG A 311 4.03 10.64 32.88
CA ARG A 311 3.51 11.87 32.27
C ARG A 311 2.89 11.51 30.92
N LEU A 312 1.59 11.69 30.79
CA LEU A 312 0.89 11.54 29.51
C LEU A 312 0.62 12.92 28.92
N ARG A 313 0.86 13.06 27.62
CA ARG A 313 0.65 14.29 26.86
C ARG A 313 -0.10 14.00 25.58
N THR A 314 -0.89 14.95 25.13
CA THR A 314 -1.49 14.95 23.81
C THR A 314 -1.67 16.38 23.31
N ARG A 315 -1.57 16.55 22.00
CA ARG A 315 -1.85 17.85 21.38
C ARG A 315 -3.22 17.77 20.70
N VAL A 316 -4.15 18.56 21.21
CA VAL A 316 -5.50 18.69 20.66
C VAL A 316 -5.85 20.18 20.62
N GLU A 317 -5.90 20.72 19.42
CA GLU A 317 -6.33 22.11 19.21
C GLU A 317 -7.85 22.19 19.35
N GLN A 318 -8.34 23.21 20.05
CA GLN A 318 -9.78 23.51 20.23
C GLN A 318 -10.57 22.47 21.04
N ALA A 319 -9.95 21.66 21.90
CA ALA A 319 -10.66 20.80 22.84
C ALA A 319 -11.15 21.62 24.04
N GLY A 320 -12.40 21.41 24.44
CA GLY A 320 -12.95 21.94 25.69
C GLY A 320 -12.51 21.12 26.90
N GLU A 321 -12.38 19.81 26.74
CA GLU A 321 -11.94 18.87 27.79
C GLU A 321 -11.15 17.71 27.17
N VAL A 322 -10.04 17.35 27.84
CA VAL A 322 -9.28 16.14 27.51
C VAL A 322 -9.12 15.29 28.76
N ARG A 323 -9.45 14.02 28.68
CA ARG A 323 -9.31 13.03 29.75
C ARG A 323 -8.55 11.81 29.25
N VAL A 324 -7.98 11.01 30.14
CA VAL A 324 -7.35 9.72 29.82
C VAL A 324 -8.09 8.59 30.55
N ILE A 325 -8.25 7.47 29.89
CA ILE A 325 -8.73 6.21 30.43
C ILE A 325 -7.71 5.11 30.13
N GLY A 326 -7.60 4.10 30.96
CA GLY A 326 -6.62 3.05 30.76
C GLY A 326 -6.88 1.76 31.51
N SER A 327 -6.06 0.77 31.23
CA SER A 327 -6.18 -0.58 31.84
C SER A 327 -5.74 -0.66 33.28
N TRP A 328 -5.10 0.37 33.85
CA TRP A 328 -4.61 0.39 35.24
C TRP A 328 -5.70 0.35 36.29
N ASP A 329 -6.93 0.73 35.95
CA ASP A 329 -8.11 0.66 36.78
C ASP A 329 -9.27 -0.13 36.15
N GLY A 330 -8.96 -0.97 35.13
CA GLY A 330 -9.94 -1.73 34.37
C GLY A 330 -10.85 -0.86 33.48
N TRP A 331 -10.39 0.31 33.07
CA TRP A 331 -11.14 1.30 32.27
C TRP A 331 -12.31 1.96 33.04
N ALA A 332 -12.28 1.87 34.36
CA ALA A 332 -13.42 2.25 35.23
C ALA A 332 -13.53 3.77 35.42
N ALA A 333 -12.40 4.49 35.40
CA ALA A 333 -12.39 5.93 35.67
C ALA A 333 -11.61 6.69 34.58
N SER A 334 -12.02 7.95 34.34
CA SER A 334 -11.29 8.85 33.47
C SER A 334 -10.62 9.94 34.27
N THR A 335 -9.33 10.19 34.00
CA THR A 335 -8.54 11.25 34.67
C THR A 335 -8.41 12.46 33.73
N PRO A 336 -8.77 13.68 34.19
CA PRO A 336 -8.66 14.88 33.36
C PRO A 336 -7.19 15.25 33.13
N LEU A 337 -6.89 15.72 31.92
CA LEU A 337 -5.65 16.39 31.58
C LEU A 337 -5.79 17.89 31.81
N HIS A 338 -4.67 18.54 32.12
CA HIS A 338 -4.60 19.98 32.26
C HIS A 338 -3.97 20.61 31.02
N ALA A 339 -4.55 21.70 30.54
CA ALA A 339 -3.94 22.50 29.50
C ALA A 339 -2.62 23.08 30.02
N THR A 340 -1.57 22.93 29.23
CA THR A 340 -0.27 23.56 29.55
C THR A 340 -0.27 25.02 29.09
N GLY A 341 0.79 25.78 29.41
CA GLY A 341 0.96 27.13 28.85
C GLY A 341 1.16 27.16 27.32
N GLN A 342 1.25 26.01 26.66
CA GLN A 342 1.37 25.91 25.22
C GLN A 342 0.00 25.64 24.58
N PRO A 343 -0.39 26.38 23.52
CA PRO A 343 -1.66 26.18 22.86
C PRO A 343 -1.89 24.73 22.40
N GLY A 344 -3.04 24.17 22.75
CA GLY A 344 -3.45 22.85 22.37
C GLY A 344 -2.71 21.69 23.04
N LEU A 345 -1.73 21.92 23.91
CA LEU A 345 -1.00 20.87 24.62
C LEU A 345 -1.65 20.59 25.98
N TRP A 346 -2.04 19.33 26.17
CA TRP A 346 -2.66 18.83 27.40
C TRP A 346 -1.76 17.80 28.05
N GLU A 347 -1.70 17.77 29.38
CA GLU A 347 -0.88 16.81 30.12
C GLU A 347 -1.51 16.38 31.46
N VAL A 348 -1.09 15.19 31.91
CA VAL A 348 -1.40 14.67 33.25
C VAL A 348 -0.25 13.81 33.76
N TRP A 349 -0.05 13.83 35.06
CA TRP A 349 0.88 12.95 35.77
C TRP A 349 0.10 11.87 36.52
N LEU A 350 0.40 10.60 36.22
CA LEU A 350 -0.26 9.44 36.81
C LEU A 350 0.77 8.61 37.59
N SER A 351 0.38 8.11 38.75
CA SER A 351 1.11 7.08 39.48
C SER A 351 0.54 5.72 39.04
N LEU A 352 1.23 5.03 38.13
CA LEU A 352 0.77 3.75 37.62
C LEU A 352 1.53 2.59 38.27
N PRO A 353 0.89 1.45 38.51
CA PRO A 353 1.57 0.23 38.92
C PRO A 353 2.63 -0.18 37.89
N ARG A 354 3.62 -0.99 38.30
CA ARG A 354 4.55 -1.61 37.34
C ARG A 354 3.82 -2.55 36.40
N GLY A 355 4.22 -2.55 35.13
CA GLY A 355 3.64 -3.42 34.13
C GLY A 355 3.34 -2.68 32.82
N THR A 356 2.72 -3.41 31.93
CA THR A 356 2.25 -2.88 30.63
C THR A 356 0.82 -2.39 30.78
N HIS A 357 0.60 -1.13 30.46
CA HIS A 357 -0.73 -0.51 30.50
C HIS A 357 -1.15 -0.06 29.12
N ARG A 358 -2.46 -0.17 28.84
CA ARG A 358 -3.11 0.36 27.65
C ARG A 358 -3.87 1.63 28.02
N TYR A 359 -3.92 2.60 27.12
CA TYR A 359 -4.66 3.84 27.37
C TYR A 359 -5.15 4.52 26.11
N ARG A 360 -6.15 5.41 26.28
CA ARG A 360 -6.72 6.28 25.25
C ARG A 360 -7.01 7.65 25.84
N PHE A 361 -7.14 8.64 24.96
CA PHE A 361 -7.69 9.93 25.36
C PHE A 361 -9.19 10.01 25.02
N LEU A 362 -9.91 10.71 25.87
CA LEU A 362 -11.27 11.17 25.61
C LEU A 362 -11.17 12.67 25.35
N VAL A 363 -11.48 13.11 24.14
CA VAL A 363 -11.51 14.50 23.72
C VAL A 363 -12.96 14.89 23.53
N ASP A 364 -13.46 15.81 24.36
CA ASP A 364 -14.87 16.22 24.35
C ASP A 364 -15.84 15.01 24.35
N GLY A 365 -15.52 13.98 25.17
CA GLY A 365 -16.28 12.75 25.29
C GLY A 365 -16.07 11.73 24.17
N ARG A 366 -15.23 11.99 23.16
CA ARG A 366 -14.93 11.06 22.07
C ARG A 366 -13.61 10.35 22.31
N THR A 367 -13.58 9.05 22.13
CA THR A 367 -12.37 8.24 22.25
C THR A 367 -11.42 8.49 21.10
N VAL A 368 -10.18 8.84 21.42
CA VAL A 368 -9.10 9.12 20.45
C VAL A 368 -7.87 8.31 20.85
N ALA A 369 -7.34 7.52 19.92
CA ALA A 369 -6.03 6.91 20.13
C ALA A 369 -4.95 8.01 20.14
N PRO A 370 -3.98 7.97 21.07
CA PRO A 370 -2.90 8.93 21.09
C PRO A 370 -2.13 8.93 19.77
N PRO A 371 -2.09 10.06 19.03
CA PRO A 371 -1.46 10.11 17.72
C PRO A 371 0.06 9.90 17.78
N ASP A 372 0.67 10.24 18.93
CA ASP A 372 2.11 10.23 19.17
C ASP A 372 2.56 9.03 20.02
N ALA A 373 1.72 7.99 20.18
CA ALA A 373 2.08 6.82 20.97
C ALA A 373 3.18 6.01 20.26
N GLU A 374 4.24 5.67 20.99
CA GLU A 374 5.35 4.86 20.49
C GLU A 374 4.89 3.46 20.06
N ARG A 375 3.95 2.88 20.81
CA ARG A 375 3.38 1.57 20.54
C ARG A 375 1.86 1.61 20.64
N THR A 376 1.17 1.04 19.66
CA THR A 376 -0.28 0.87 19.69
C THR A 376 -0.65 -0.57 19.36
N ILE A 377 -1.72 -1.07 19.99
CA ILE A 377 -2.30 -2.39 19.72
C ILE A 377 -3.77 -2.23 19.30
N PRO A 378 -4.30 -3.12 18.46
CA PRO A 378 -5.73 -3.14 18.17
C PRO A 378 -6.54 -3.32 19.47
N ASP A 379 -7.68 -2.64 19.56
CA ASP A 379 -8.68 -2.88 20.59
C ASP A 379 -9.77 -3.84 20.08
N ASP A 380 -10.62 -4.32 21.00
CA ASP A 380 -11.70 -5.26 20.68
C ASP A 380 -12.86 -4.61 19.90
N PHE A 381 -12.82 -3.28 19.69
CA PHE A 381 -13.87 -2.49 19.05
C PHE A 381 -13.47 -1.88 17.70
N GLY A 382 -12.33 -2.32 17.13
CA GLY A 382 -11.83 -1.84 15.82
C GLY A 382 -11.04 -0.54 15.88
N GLY A 383 -10.75 -0.02 17.08
CA GLY A 383 -9.84 1.08 17.34
C GLY A 383 -8.40 0.61 17.68
N ARG A 384 -7.62 1.50 18.26
CA ARG A 384 -6.27 1.20 18.74
C ARG A 384 -6.04 1.82 20.11
N ASP A 385 -5.43 1.05 21.00
CA ASP A 385 -4.95 1.52 22.28
C ASP A 385 -3.47 1.86 22.21
N ALA A 386 -3.06 2.93 22.84
CA ALA A 386 -1.66 3.18 23.09
C ALA A 386 -1.17 2.31 24.25
N VAL A 387 0.10 1.94 24.20
CA VAL A 387 0.72 1.07 25.20
C VAL A 387 1.90 1.78 25.84
N ILE A 388 1.98 1.70 27.15
CA ILE A 388 3.13 2.16 27.94
C ILE A 388 3.60 1.06 28.87
N ASP A 389 4.92 0.86 28.95
CA ASP A 389 5.56 -0.06 29.87
C ASP A 389 6.15 0.72 31.05
N VAL A 390 5.64 0.50 32.25
CA VAL A 390 6.13 1.10 33.50
C VAL A 390 7.15 0.15 34.11
N THR A 391 8.44 0.46 33.90
CA THR A 391 9.58 -0.28 34.48
C THR A 391 10.11 0.42 35.72
N GLU A 392 10.99 -0.24 36.49
CA GLU A 392 11.73 0.42 37.58
C GLU A 392 12.56 1.58 37.03
N GLY A 393 12.24 2.78 37.46
CA GLY A 393 13.12 3.91 37.21
C GLY A 393 14.48 3.61 37.81
N GLN A 394 15.54 3.71 37.02
CA GLN A 394 16.89 3.87 37.53
C GLN A 394 16.92 5.17 38.31
N GLY A 395 16.58 5.08 39.57
CA GLY A 395 16.93 6.14 40.52
C GLY A 395 18.44 6.17 40.60
N THR A 396 19.04 7.12 39.93
CA THR A 396 20.41 7.50 40.23
C THR A 396 20.43 8.00 41.69
N PRO A 397 21.39 7.52 42.50
CA PRO A 397 21.52 7.91 43.92
C PRO A 397 21.75 9.39 44.09
#